data_75a83326e1cd4c6e2719c7af75c3eedb
#
_entry.id   75a83326e1cd4c6e2719c7af75c3eedb
#
_cell.length_a   1.000
_cell.length_b   1.000
_cell.length_c   1.000
_cell.angle_alpha   90.00
_cell.angle_beta   90.00
_cell.angle_gamma   90.00
#
_symmetry.space_group_name_H-M   'P 1'
#
loop_
_entity.id
_entity.type
_entity.pdbx_description
1 polymer ?
#
loop_
_entity_poly.entity_id
_entity_poly.type
_entity_poly.pdbx_seq_one_letter_code
_entity_poly.pdbx_strand_id
1 'polypeptide(L)'
;MSGPATAVRRARGRAPVVVGVAVCAVAFALLAVAVAARHGAPFPVDRSALDWSVRHRPPLAKALARAVTASGTGVLPYLGAVIGGALAWSGTRRRLYGAAGALLFLLAGQAVRYGLVETIARPRPPLEDWATHASGYAFPSGHTTTSALVAGVLIWGVARAGGRRARSGRRTSGYLPATYPLIALLGCWAVAVGLSRIFLGVHWASDVLGGWLFAGVWLGLGTVVVGKRFPGADEGSAAGR
;
A
#
# COMPACT_ATOMS: atom_id res chain seq x y z
N MET A 1 2.50 2.78 -36.54
CA MET A 1 3.92 2.98 -36.16
C MET A 1 4.00 4.24 -35.28
N SER A 2 4.29 4.08 -34.00
CA SER A 2 4.42 5.21 -33.05
C SER A 2 5.77 5.91 -33.27
N GLY A 3 5.74 7.19 -33.63
CA GLY A 3 6.94 7.97 -33.93
C GLY A 3 7.87 8.17 -32.70
N PRO A 4 9.17 8.53 -32.91
CA PRO A 4 10.17 8.67 -31.85
C PRO A 4 9.77 9.65 -30.73
N ALA A 5 9.01 10.69 -31.02
CA ALA A 5 8.50 11.65 -30.02
C ALA A 5 7.54 11.04 -28.99
N THR A 6 6.71 10.07 -29.40
CA THR A 6 5.83 9.33 -28.47
C THR A 6 6.61 8.40 -27.56
N ALA A 7 7.68 7.79 -28.02
CA ALA A 7 8.56 6.94 -27.21
C ALA A 7 9.30 7.74 -26.13
N VAL A 8 9.85 8.90 -26.48
CA VAL A 8 10.55 9.81 -25.54
C VAL A 8 9.58 10.33 -24.47
N ARG A 9 8.35 10.70 -24.84
CA ARG A 9 7.35 11.19 -23.89
C ARG A 9 6.88 10.10 -22.93
N ARG A 10 6.76 8.84 -23.41
CA ARG A 10 6.45 7.67 -22.55
C ARG A 10 7.60 7.35 -21.58
N ALA A 11 8.84 7.47 -22.01
CA ALA A 11 10.01 7.26 -21.15
C ALA A 11 10.07 8.31 -20.02
N ARG A 12 9.85 9.59 -20.34
CA ARG A 12 9.81 10.68 -19.33
C ARG A 12 8.70 10.51 -18.30
N GLY A 13 7.52 10.02 -18.68
CA GLY A 13 6.41 9.78 -17.74
C GLY A 13 6.63 8.58 -16.80
N ARG A 14 7.51 7.63 -17.15
CA ARG A 14 7.84 6.45 -16.34
C ARG A 14 9.03 6.67 -15.40
N ALA A 15 9.90 7.61 -15.71
CA ALA A 15 11.11 7.86 -14.92
C ALA A 15 10.82 8.06 -13.41
N PRO A 16 9.86 8.91 -12.97
CA PRO A 16 9.62 9.13 -11.55
C PRO A 16 9.09 7.86 -10.85
N VAL A 17 8.30 7.03 -11.52
CA VAL A 17 7.82 5.76 -10.94
C VAL A 17 8.98 4.79 -10.76
N VAL A 18 9.85 4.64 -11.77
CA VAL A 18 11.01 3.75 -11.68
C VAL A 18 11.97 4.20 -10.58
N VAL A 19 12.23 5.50 -10.47
CA VAL A 19 13.05 6.07 -9.39
C VAL A 19 12.41 5.79 -8.04
N GLY A 20 11.11 6.04 -7.88
CA GLY A 20 10.40 5.76 -6.62
C GLY A 20 10.47 4.28 -6.22
N VAL A 21 10.29 3.36 -7.18
CA VAL A 21 10.43 1.91 -6.94
C VAL A 21 11.87 1.57 -6.51
N ALA A 22 12.87 2.11 -7.20
CA ALA A 22 14.27 1.87 -6.86
C ALA A 22 14.60 2.38 -5.46
N VAL A 23 14.17 3.59 -5.11
CA VAL A 23 14.36 4.16 -3.76
C VAL A 23 13.69 3.28 -2.69
N CYS A 24 12.42 2.88 -2.89
CA CYS A 24 11.73 1.99 -1.95
C CYS A 24 12.42 0.63 -1.85
N ALA A 25 12.90 0.06 -2.96
CA ALA A 25 13.58 -1.22 -2.98
C ALA A 25 14.93 -1.17 -2.24
N VAL A 26 15.74 -0.16 -2.50
CA VAL A 26 17.02 0.05 -1.81
C VAL A 26 16.78 0.30 -0.31
N ALA A 27 15.85 1.18 0.05
CA ALA A 27 15.52 1.47 1.44
C ALA A 27 14.98 0.22 2.16
N PHE A 28 14.12 -0.56 1.52
CA PHE A 28 13.62 -1.83 2.07
C PHE A 28 14.77 -2.83 2.29
N ALA A 29 15.64 -3.01 1.27
CA ALA A 29 16.76 -3.94 1.36
C ALA A 29 17.73 -3.56 2.49
N LEU A 30 18.10 -2.28 2.58
CA LEU A 30 18.96 -1.77 3.64
C LEU A 30 18.34 -1.99 5.03
N LEU A 31 17.03 -1.70 5.18
CA LEU A 31 16.33 -1.92 6.43
C LEU A 31 16.25 -3.41 6.79
N ALA A 32 15.93 -4.28 5.82
CA ALA A 32 15.86 -5.72 6.03
C ALA A 32 17.22 -6.31 6.44
N VAL A 33 18.30 -5.90 5.77
CA VAL A 33 19.67 -6.29 6.14
C VAL A 33 20.00 -5.77 7.53
N ALA A 34 19.69 -4.53 7.87
CA ALA A 34 19.95 -3.96 9.19
C ALA A 34 19.18 -4.69 10.31
N VAL A 35 17.92 -5.10 10.06
CA VAL A 35 17.12 -5.93 10.98
C VAL A 35 17.75 -7.30 11.15
N ALA A 36 18.13 -7.96 10.06
CA ALA A 36 18.75 -9.29 10.10
C ALA A 36 20.13 -9.26 10.79
N ALA A 37 20.98 -8.30 10.46
CA ALA A 37 22.32 -8.15 11.06
C ALA A 37 22.28 -7.88 12.58
N ARG A 38 21.17 -7.36 13.08
CA ARG A 38 20.92 -7.18 14.52
C ARG A 38 20.22 -8.37 15.18
N HIS A 39 20.09 -9.49 14.48
CA HIS A 39 19.31 -10.66 14.93
C HIS A 39 17.90 -10.30 15.39
N GLY A 40 17.26 -9.36 14.71
CA GLY A 40 15.91 -8.89 15.03
C GLY A 40 15.81 -7.92 16.22
N ALA A 41 16.93 -7.56 16.87
CA ALA A 41 16.91 -6.63 18.01
C ALA A 41 16.32 -5.25 17.57
N PRO A 42 15.52 -4.60 18.45
CA PRO A 42 14.91 -3.32 18.15
C PRO A 42 15.94 -2.20 18.01
N PHE A 43 15.65 -1.26 17.10
CA PHE A 43 16.39 0.00 17.00
C PHE A 43 16.00 0.95 18.16
N PRO A 44 16.81 1.97 18.44
CA PRO A 44 16.45 2.99 19.46
C PRO A 44 15.06 3.61 19.20
N VAL A 45 14.76 3.94 17.95
CA VAL A 45 13.44 4.47 17.55
C VAL A 45 12.29 3.48 17.80
N ASP A 46 12.52 2.19 17.65
CA ASP A 46 11.53 1.14 17.94
C ASP A 46 11.16 1.13 19.43
N ARG A 47 12.17 1.17 20.29
CA ARG A 47 11.99 1.21 21.75
C ARG A 47 11.30 2.49 22.18
N SER A 48 11.76 3.65 21.71
CA SER A 48 11.15 4.94 22.05
C SER A 48 9.68 5.02 21.64
N ALA A 49 9.34 4.49 20.45
CA ALA A 49 7.95 4.46 19.96
C ALA A 49 7.08 3.52 20.81
N LEU A 50 7.60 2.35 21.18
CA LEU A 50 6.90 1.40 22.06
C LEU A 50 6.67 2.00 23.44
N ASP A 51 7.72 2.51 24.07
CA ASP A 51 7.67 3.12 25.42
C ASP A 51 6.70 4.30 25.47
N TRP A 52 6.72 5.14 24.42
CA TRP A 52 5.75 6.22 24.30
C TRP A 52 4.33 5.68 24.21
N SER A 53 4.10 4.67 23.36
CA SER A 53 2.77 4.12 23.16
C SER A 53 2.24 3.46 24.43
N VAL A 54 3.07 2.72 25.17
CA VAL A 54 2.67 2.06 26.41
C VAL A 54 2.21 3.08 27.45
N ARG A 55 2.93 4.21 27.58
CA ARG A 55 2.58 5.28 28.53
C ARG A 55 1.36 6.11 28.12
N HIS A 56 1.00 6.16 26.83
CA HIS A 56 -0.05 7.06 26.30
C HIS A 56 -1.25 6.30 25.71
N ARG A 57 -1.69 5.21 26.34
CA ARG A 57 -2.78 4.35 25.85
C ARG A 57 -4.04 4.38 26.72
N PRO A 58 -4.83 5.48 26.76
CA PRO A 58 -6.12 5.46 27.45
C PRO A 58 -7.10 4.47 26.79
N PRO A 59 -8.12 3.98 27.51
CA PRO A 59 -9.04 2.96 27.02
C PRO A 59 -9.68 3.29 25.66
N LEU A 60 -10.11 4.54 25.46
CA LEU A 60 -10.72 4.99 24.21
C LEU A 60 -9.72 4.92 23.04
N ALA A 61 -8.48 5.38 23.21
CA ALA A 61 -7.46 5.33 22.17
C ALA A 61 -7.12 3.88 21.80
N LYS A 62 -7.08 2.96 22.77
CA LYS A 62 -6.91 1.51 22.49
C LYS A 62 -8.08 0.96 21.67
N ALA A 63 -9.32 1.31 22.03
CA ALA A 63 -10.52 0.87 21.30
C ALA A 63 -10.51 1.37 19.85
N LEU A 64 -10.20 2.65 19.63
CA LEU A 64 -10.07 3.24 18.29
C LEU A 64 -8.96 2.59 17.48
N ALA A 65 -7.77 2.38 18.06
CA ALA A 65 -6.67 1.72 17.39
C ALA A 65 -7.00 0.26 17.00
N ARG A 66 -7.76 -0.47 17.85
CA ARG A 66 -8.26 -1.80 17.52
C ARG A 66 -9.26 -1.78 16.37
N ALA A 67 -10.18 -0.83 16.34
CA ALA A 67 -11.13 -0.65 15.24
C ALA A 67 -10.42 -0.33 13.93
N VAL A 68 -9.44 0.59 13.95
CA VAL A 68 -8.62 0.94 12.80
C VAL A 68 -7.84 -0.25 12.29
N THR A 69 -7.12 -0.99 13.16
CA THR A 69 -6.34 -2.16 12.73
C THR A 69 -7.24 -3.28 12.20
N ALA A 70 -8.43 -3.48 12.76
CA ALA A 70 -9.38 -4.49 12.29
C ALA A 70 -9.88 -4.20 10.86
N SER A 71 -10.01 -2.94 10.47
CA SER A 71 -10.37 -2.56 9.09
C SER A 71 -9.29 -2.91 8.05
N GLY A 72 -8.05 -3.10 8.48
CA GLY A 72 -6.91 -3.49 7.62
C GLY A 72 -6.69 -5.01 7.51
N THR A 73 -7.62 -5.83 8.03
CA THR A 73 -7.51 -7.30 8.05
C THR A 73 -8.85 -7.98 7.74
N GLY A 74 -8.86 -9.31 7.77
CA GLY A 74 -10.07 -10.08 7.44
C GLY A 74 -10.47 -9.94 5.98
N VAL A 75 -11.78 -9.91 5.71
CA VAL A 75 -12.34 -9.86 4.35
C VAL A 75 -12.24 -8.48 3.69
N LEU A 76 -12.20 -7.39 4.48
CA LEU A 76 -12.26 -6.02 3.98
C LEU A 76 -11.15 -5.65 2.98
N PRO A 77 -9.87 -5.98 3.20
CA PRO A 77 -8.81 -5.77 2.24
C PRO A 77 -9.05 -6.47 0.89
N TYR A 78 -9.56 -7.69 0.89
CA TYR A 78 -9.83 -8.42 -0.35
C TYR A 78 -10.97 -7.79 -1.14
N LEU A 79 -12.05 -7.36 -0.46
CA LEU A 79 -13.13 -6.59 -1.07
C LEU A 79 -12.60 -5.26 -1.63
N GLY A 80 -11.76 -4.56 -0.90
CA GLY A 80 -11.11 -3.32 -1.36
C GLY A 80 -10.29 -3.53 -2.63
N ALA A 81 -9.50 -4.59 -2.70
CA ALA A 81 -8.72 -4.94 -3.89
C ALA A 81 -9.62 -5.24 -5.10
N VAL A 82 -10.68 -6.04 -4.91
CA VAL A 82 -11.67 -6.37 -5.95
C VAL A 82 -12.36 -5.10 -6.46
N ILE A 83 -12.83 -4.24 -5.57
CA ILE A 83 -13.49 -2.97 -5.92
C ILE A 83 -12.52 -2.07 -6.68
N GLY A 84 -11.31 -1.86 -6.20
CA GLY A 84 -10.29 -1.03 -6.85
C GLY A 84 -9.93 -1.55 -8.24
N GLY A 85 -9.75 -2.85 -8.38
CA GLY A 85 -9.52 -3.50 -9.67
C GLY A 85 -10.68 -3.34 -10.64
N ALA A 86 -11.92 -3.53 -10.19
CA ALA A 86 -13.11 -3.35 -11.01
C ALA A 86 -13.31 -1.89 -11.46
N LEU A 87 -13.08 -0.93 -10.55
CA LEU A 87 -13.18 0.51 -10.83
C LEU A 87 -12.20 0.97 -11.91
N ALA A 88 -11.06 0.33 -12.05
CA ALA A 88 -10.05 0.71 -13.03
C ALA A 88 -10.48 0.52 -14.49
N TRP A 89 -11.52 -0.26 -14.77
CA TRP A 89 -11.94 -0.66 -16.11
C TRP A 89 -13.41 -0.31 -16.39
N SER A 90 -13.78 -0.27 -17.69
CA SER A 90 -15.16 -0.13 -18.17
C SER A 90 -15.59 -1.40 -18.91
N GLY A 91 -16.88 -1.72 -18.85
CA GLY A 91 -17.47 -2.94 -19.40
C GLY A 91 -17.29 -4.14 -18.47
N THR A 92 -18.33 -5.00 -18.38
CA THR A 92 -18.44 -6.08 -17.38
C THR A 92 -17.24 -7.05 -17.42
N ARG A 93 -16.90 -7.57 -18.59
CA ARG A 93 -15.79 -8.51 -18.74
C ARG A 93 -14.44 -7.94 -18.28
N ARG A 94 -14.13 -6.67 -18.64
CA ARG A 94 -12.88 -6.01 -18.23
C ARG A 94 -12.85 -5.70 -16.74
N ARG A 95 -14.01 -5.38 -16.14
CA ARG A 95 -14.12 -5.20 -14.68
C ARG A 95 -13.84 -6.48 -13.93
N LEU A 96 -14.37 -7.61 -14.40
CA LEU A 96 -14.11 -8.93 -13.81
C LEU A 96 -12.61 -9.27 -13.87
N TYR A 97 -11.96 -9.09 -15.02
CA TYR A 97 -10.51 -9.31 -15.13
C TYR A 97 -9.70 -8.34 -14.27
N GLY A 98 -10.14 -7.07 -14.15
CA GLY A 98 -9.50 -6.10 -13.27
C GLY A 98 -9.62 -6.48 -11.80
N ALA A 99 -10.80 -6.92 -11.38
CA ALA A 99 -11.06 -7.40 -10.02
C ALA A 99 -10.20 -8.64 -9.69
N ALA A 100 -10.22 -9.65 -10.57
CA ALA A 100 -9.42 -10.86 -10.40
C ALA A 100 -7.92 -10.57 -10.39
N GLY A 101 -7.46 -9.72 -11.32
CA GLY A 101 -6.06 -9.31 -11.38
C GLY A 101 -5.59 -8.56 -10.13
N ALA A 102 -6.43 -7.67 -9.58
CA ALA A 102 -6.11 -6.95 -8.36
C ALA A 102 -6.09 -7.88 -7.12
N LEU A 103 -7.01 -8.85 -7.06
CA LEU A 103 -7.01 -9.86 -6.01
C LEU A 103 -5.74 -10.73 -6.09
N LEU A 104 -5.40 -11.24 -7.27
CA LEU A 104 -4.17 -12.02 -7.48
C LEU A 104 -2.91 -11.21 -7.16
N PHE A 105 -2.88 -9.92 -7.52
CA PHE A 105 -1.79 -9.00 -7.18
C PHE A 105 -1.62 -8.85 -5.66
N LEU A 106 -2.73 -8.70 -4.92
CA LEU A 106 -2.71 -8.63 -3.46
C LEU A 106 -2.22 -9.95 -2.85
N LEU A 107 -2.78 -11.09 -3.28
CA LEU A 107 -2.40 -12.42 -2.79
C LEU A 107 -0.93 -12.74 -3.05
N ALA A 108 -0.43 -12.42 -4.25
CA ALA A 108 0.98 -12.60 -4.59
C ALA A 108 1.89 -11.72 -3.70
N GLY A 109 1.52 -10.47 -3.46
CA GLY A 109 2.25 -9.59 -2.54
C GLY A 109 2.27 -10.12 -1.11
N GLN A 110 1.15 -10.66 -0.63
CA GLN A 110 1.08 -11.29 0.69
C GLN A 110 1.93 -12.57 0.77
N ALA A 111 1.95 -13.39 -0.29
CA ALA A 111 2.77 -14.61 -0.33
C ALA A 111 4.27 -14.28 -0.28
N VAL A 112 4.73 -13.30 -1.09
CA VAL A 112 6.14 -12.85 -1.05
C VAL A 112 6.48 -12.27 0.32
N ARG A 113 5.61 -11.41 0.88
CA ARG A 113 5.80 -10.87 2.22
C ARG A 113 5.90 -11.99 3.27
N TYR A 114 5.05 -13.01 3.17
CA TYR A 114 5.08 -14.14 4.12
C TYR A 114 6.42 -14.87 4.06
N GLY A 115 6.94 -15.14 2.87
CA GLY A 115 8.28 -15.71 2.71
C GLY A 115 9.37 -14.85 3.38
N LEU A 116 9.30 -13.52 3.25
CA LEU A 116 10.24 -12.61 3.91
C LEU A 116 10.10 -12.65 5.44
N VAL A 117 8.87 -12.74 5.96
CA VAL A 117 8.60 -12.84 7.40
C VAL A 117 9.25 -14.10 7.99
N GLU A 118 9.09 -15.24 7.36
CA GLU A 118 9.66 -16.51 7.80
C GLU A 118 11.20 -16.51 7.69
N THR A 119 11.74 -15.90 6.64
CA THR A 119 13.19 -15.83 6.42
C THR A 119 13.89 -14.93 7.43
N ILE A 120 13.32 -13.74 7.72
CA ILE A 120 13.94 -12.76 8.63
C ILE A 120 13.66 -13.12 10.09
N ALA A 121 12.52 -13.75 10.37
CA ALA A 121 12.10 -14.31 11.66
C ALA A 121 12.26 -13.33 12.84
N ARG A 122 11.98 -12.03 12.64
CA ARG A 122 12.15 -11.00 13.65
C ARG A 122 11.16 -11.18 14.81
N PRO A 123 11.62 -11.23 16.07
CA PRO A 123 10.72 -11.29 17.23
C PRO A 123 9.91 -9.99 17.36
N ARG A 124 8.67 -10.15 17.86
CA ARG A 124 7.79 -9.01 18.19
C ARG A 124 8.22 -8.31 19.48
N PRO A 125 7.66 -7.12 19.78
CA PRO A 125 7.71 -6.54 21.12
C PRO A 125 7.27 -7.53 22.22
N PRO A 126 7.68 -7.31 23.47
CA PRO A 126 7.29 -8.13 24.62
C PRO A 126 5.78 -8.28 24.77
N LEU A 127 5.30 -9.46 25.16
CA LEU A 127 3.86 -9.77 25.27
C LEU A 127 3.10 -8.88 26.27
N GLU A 128 3.79 -8.47 27.35
CA GLU A 128 3.26 -7.55 28.36
C GLU A 128 2.88 -6.20 27.80
N ASP A 129 3.48 -5.80 26.68
CA ASP A 129 3.19 -4.53 26.01
C ASP A 129 2.03 -4.61 25.01
N TRP A 130 1.50 -5.79 24.76
CA TRP A 130 0.48 -5.96 23.73
C TRP A 130 -0.90 -5.48 24.20
N ALA A 131 -1.52 -4.62 23.42
CA ALA A 131 -2.91 -4.19 23.60
C ALA A 131 -3.88 -4.86 22.61
N THR A 132 -3.41 -5.79 21.77
CA THR A 132 -4.20 -6.61 20.85
C THR A 132 -3.46 -7.91 20.55
N HIS A 133 -4.18 -8.91 20.02
CA HIS A 133 -3.54 -10.17 19.63
C HIS A 133 -2.74 -10.03 18.34
N ALA A 134 -1.62 -10.73 18.26
CA ALA A 134 -0.81 -10.91 17.05
C ALA A 134 -0.16 -12.30 17.09
N SER A 135 0.28 -12.81 15.93
CA SER A 135 0.94 -14.11 15.79
C SER A 135 2.11 -14.06 14.81
N GLY A 136 2.99 -15.03 14.88
CA GLY A 136 4.16 -15.16 14.01
C GLY A 136 5.18 -14.03 14.21
N TYR A 137 6.09 -13.88 13.25
CA TYR A 137 7.18 -12.90 13.29
C TYR A 137 6.71 -11.48 12.92
N ALA A 138 7.58 -10.49 13.17
CA ALA A 138 7.22 -9.07 13.13
C ALA A 138 7.49 -8.39 11.80
N PHE A 139 8.59 -8.69 11.10
CA PHE A 139 9.07 -7.92 9.94
C PHE A 139 8.91 -8.65 8.60
N PRO A 140 8.40 -7.95 7.57
CA PRO A 140 7.69 -6.68 7.60
C PRO A 140 6.21 -6.84 8.04
N SER A 141 5.63 -5.76 8.60
CA SER A 141 4.27 -5.77 9.15
C SER A 141 3.20 -6.13 8.11
N GLY A 142 2.41 -7.19 8.38
CA GLY A 142 1.38 -7.68 7.47
C GLY A 142 0.19 -6.73 7.31
N HIS A 143 -0.35 -6.19 8.41
CA HIS A 143 -1.45 -5.23 8.37
C HIS A 143 -1.06 -3.97 7.58
N THR A 144 0.15 -3.46 7.82
CA THR A 144 0.69 -2.29 7.12
C THR A 144 0.84 -2.54 5.63
N THR A 145 1.46 -3.67 5.26
CA THR A 145 1.62 -4.04 3.85
C THR A 145 0.28 -4.18 3.16
N THR A 146 -0.65 -4.95 3.74
CA THR A 146 -1.95 -5.22 3.14
C THR A 146 -2.77 -3.95 2.96
N SER A 147 -2.88 -3.10 3.99
CA SER A 147 -3.62 -1.84 3.90
C SER A 147 -3.02 -0.89 2.87
N ALA A 148 -1.69 -0.79 2.78
CA ALA A 148 -1.02 0.05 1.80
C ALA A 148 -1.22 -0.46 0.36
N LEU A 149 -1.16 -1.78 0.13
CA LEU A 149 -1.46 -2.38 -1.18
C LEU A 149 -2.90 -2.10 -1.61
N VAL A 150 -3.85 -2.31 -0.71
CA VAL A 150 -5.28 -2.09 -0.99
C VAL A 150 -5.57 -0.62 -1.23
N ALA A 151 -5.02 0.29 -0.41
CA ALA A 151 -5.15 1.73 -0.63
C ALA A 151 -4.61 2.12 -2.00
N GLY A 152 -3.42 1.63 -2.38
CA GLY A 152 -2.83 1.90 -3.68
C GLY A 152 -3.68 1.41 -4.85
N VAL A 153 -4.24 0.20 -4.76
CA VAL A 153 -5.15 -0.35 -5.79
C VAL A 153 -6.45 0.44 -5.87
N LEU A 154 -7.05 0.84 -4.73
CA LEU A 154 -8.25 1.68 -4.70
C LEU A 154 -7.98 3.06 -5.27
N ILE A 155 -6.89 3.72 -4.88
CA ILE A 155 -6.46 5.02 -5.41
C ILE A 155 -6.29 4.95 -6.92
N TRP A 156 -5.61 3.94 -7.42
CA TRP A 156 -5.45 3.71 -8.86
C TRP A 156 -6.78 3.50 -9.57
N GLY A 157 -7.69 2.69 -9.01
CA GLY A 157 -9.03 2.44 -9.55
C GLY A 157 -9.87 3.71 -9.63
N VAL A 158 -9.90 4.49 -8.54
CA VAL A 158 -10.62 5.77 -8.43
C VAL A 158 -10.07 6.81 -9.41
N ALA A 159 -8.74 6.97 -9.48
CA ALA A 159 -8.10 7.89 -10.40
C ALA A 159 -8.41 7.56 -11.87
N ARG A 160 -8.37 6.27 -12.24
CA ARG A 160 -8.74 5.83 -13.59
C ARG A 160 -10.22 6.04 -13.91
N ALA A 161 -11.11 5.76 -12.95
CA ALA A 161 -12.54 6.01 -13.11
C ALA A 161 -12.83 7.49 -13.31
N GLY A 162 -12.21 8.36 -12.51
CA GLY A 162 -12.31 9.82 -12.63
C GLY A 162 -11.82 10.33 -13.99
N GLY A 163 -10.64 9.87 -14.42
CA GLY A 163 -10.09 10.24 -15.73
C GLY A 163 -10.96 9.82 -16.93
N ARG A 164 -11.65 8.67 -16.85
CA ARG A 164 -12.61 8.25 -17.90
C ARG A 164 -13.84 9.15 -17.96
N ARG A 165 -14.41 9.53 -16.81
CA ARG A 165 -15.58 10.42 -16.72
C ARG A 165 -15.25 11.83 -17.24
N ALA A 166 -14.08 12.35 -16.91
CA ALA A 166 -13.62 13.65 -17.41
C ALA A 166 -13.52 13.66 -18.94
N ARG A 167 -13.07 12.57 -19.57
CA ARG A 167 -12.97 12.46 -21.04
C ARG A 167 -14.30 12.27 -21.74
N SER A 168 -15.32 11.68 -21.10
CA SER A 168 -16.63 11.48 -21.70
C SER A 168 -17.52 12.73 -21.76
N GLY A 169 -16.99 13.90 -21.41
CA GLY A 169 -17.75 15.16 -21.39
C GLY A 169 -18.80 15.26 -20.26
N ARG A 170 -18.99 14.20 -19.49
CA ARG A 170 -19.86 14.18 -18.29
C ARG A 170 -19.15 14.88 -17.12
N ARG A 171 -18.78 16.14 -17.32
CA ARG A 171 -18.35 17.01 -16.22
C ARG A 171 -19.58 17.35 -15.36
N THR A 172 -19.89 16.53 -14.38
CA THR A 172 -20.61 17.04 -13.22
C THR A 172 -19.61 17.89 -12.43
N SER A 173 -19.92 19.15 -12.24
CA SER A 173 -19.05 20.18 -11.61
C SER A 173 -18.48 19.79 -10.22
N GLY A 174 -18.98 18.73 -9.61
CA GLY A 174 -18.57 18.26 -8.29
C GLY A 174 -17.63 17.02 -8.27
N TYR A 175 -17.30 16.41 -9.42
CA TYR A 175 -16.63 15.10 -9.40
C TYR A 175 -15.10 15.16 -9.22
N LEU A 176 -14.43 16.18 -9.77
CA LEU A 176 -13.00 16.38 -9.54
C LEU A 176 -12.67 16.71 -8.08
N PRO A 177 -13.42 17.59 -7.40
CA PRO A 177 -13.18 17.87 -5.98
C PRO A 177 -13.38 16.65 -5.08
N ALA A 178 -14.28 15.70 -5.39
CA ALA A 178 -14.50 14.51 -4.58
C ALA A 178 -13.41 13.42 -4.72
N THR A 179 -12.67 13.39 -5.82
CA THR A 179 -11.62 12.38 -6.07
C THR A 179 -10.40 12.59 -5.17
N TYR A 180 -9.96 13.84 -5.00
CA TYR A 180 -8.77 14.14 -4.19
C TYR A 180 -8.96 13.85 -2.69
N PRO A 181 -10.04 14.27 -2.03
CA PRO A 181 -10.26 13.93 -0.63
C PRO A 181 -10.41 12.42 -0.41
N LEU A 182 -11.00 11.68 -1.35
CA LEU A 182 -11.08 10.22 -1.25
C LEU A 182 -9.68 9.58 -1.35
N ILE A 183 -8.82 10.03 -2.24
CA ILE A 183 -7.44 9.57 -2.35
C ILE A 183 -6.67 9.86 -1.06
N ALA A 184 -6.81 11.07 -0.51
CA ALA A 184 -6.19 11.45 0.76
C ALA A 184 -6.69 10.56 1.91
N LEU A 185 -8.01 10.31 2.00
CA LEU A 185 -8.62 9.46 3.02
C LEU A 185 -8.07 8.02 2.96
N LEU A 186 -7.94 7.44 1.76
CA LEU A 186 -7.38 6.10 1.57
C LEU A 186 -5.91 6.03 1.99
N GLY A 187 -5.14 7.08 1.68
CA GLY A 187 -3.75 7.19 2.14
C GLY A 187 -3.64 7.31 3.66
N CYS A 188 -4.44 8.20 4.27
CA CYS A 188 -4.51 8.37 5.72
C CYS A 188 -4.94 7.08 6.42
N TRP A 189 -5.90 6.34 5.87
CA TRP A 189 -6.31 5.03 6.38
C TRP A 189 -5.15 4.04 6.40
N ALA A 190 -4.41 3.90 5.32
CA ALA A 190 -3.26 2.98 5.26
C ALA A 190 -2.17 3.36 6.27
N VAL A 191 -1.91 4.66 6.46
CA VAL A 191 -1.00 5.17 7.48
C VAL A 191 -1.53 4.86 8.87
N ALA A 192 -2.80 5.15 9.14
CA ALA A 192 -3.43 4.91 10.44
C ALA A 192 -3.41 3.42 10.83
N VAL A 193 -3.66 2.49 9.88
CA VAL A 193 -3.53 1.05 10.12
C VAL A 193 -2.09 0.70 10.52
N GLY A 194 -1.08 1.21 9.83
CA GLY A 194 0.32 0.99 10.20
C GLY A 194 0.65 1.52 11.59
N LEU A 195 0.31 2.77 11.87
CA LEU A 195 0.56 3.41 13.17
C LEU A 195 -0.17 2.72 14.32
N SER A 196 -1.38 2.20 14.07
CA SER A 196 -2.12 1.44 15.09
C SER A 196 -1.36 0.19 15.55
N ARG A 197 -0.51 -0.42 14.70
CA ARG A 197 0.26 -1.61 15.08
C ARG A 197 1.39 -1.28 16.07
N ILE A 198 2.01 -0.11 15.92
CA ILE A 198 3.00 0.43 16.87
C ILE A 198 2.28 0.77 18.18
N PHE A 199 1.19 1.53 18.08
CA PHE A 199 0.42 2.00 19.22
C PHE A 199 -0.16 0.84 20.06
N LEU A 200 -0.54 -0.27 19.43
CA LEU A 200 -1.03 -1.46 20.12
C LEU A 200 0.11 -2.38 20.62
N GLY A 201 1.37 -2.00 20.45
CA GLY A 201 2.55 -2.69 20.99
C GLY A 201 2.86 -4.04 20.33
N VAL A 202 2.35 -4.33 19.15
CA VAL A 202 2.52 -5.65 18.49
C VAL A 202 3.52 -5.64 17.33
N HIS A 203 4.02 -4.46 16.96
CA HIS A 203 5.06 -4.26 15.96
C HIS A 203 6.02 -3.14 16.35
N TRP A 204 7.25 -3.28 15.93
CA TRP A 204 8.24 -2.23 15.96
C TRP A 204 7.95 -1.18 14.89
N ALA A 205 8.39 0.09 15.11
CA ALA A 205 8.21 1.16 14.12
C ALA A 205 8.88 0.81 12.78
N SER A 206 10.03 0.18 12.83
CA SER A 206 10.76 -0.29 11.65
C SER A 206 10.06 -1.42 10.90
N ASP A 207 9.22 -2.26 11.55
CA ASP A 207 8.39 -3.26 10.84
C ASP A 207 7.32 -2.59 10.00
N VAL A 208 6.74 -1.53 10.53
CA VAL A 208 5.72 -0.72 9.85
C VAL A 208 6.34 0.00 8.65
N LEU A 209 7.50 0.63 8.84
CA LEU A 209 8.25 1.25 7.75
C LEU A 209 8.59 0.21 6.67
N GLY A 210 9.09 -0.97 7.05
CA GLY A 210 9.33 -2.08 6.12
C GLY A 210 8.08 -2.48 5.34
N GLY A 211 6.92 -2.51 6.00
CA GLY A 211 5.64 -2.81 5.35
C GLY A 211 5.26 -1.78 4.28
N TRP A 212 5.43 -0.48 4.55
CA TRP A 212 5.17 0.57 3.56
C TRP A 212 6.17 0.55 2.41
N LEU A 213 7.47 0.36 2.68
CA LEU A 213 8.50 0.28 1.64
C LEU A 213 8.25 -0.91 0.71
N PHE A 214 7.96 -2.09 1.27
CA PHE A 214 7.59 -3.26 0.48
C PHE A 214 6.36 -3.02 -0.38
N ALA A 215 5.31 -2.41 0.19
CA ALA A 215 4.11 -2.06 -0.57
C ALA A 215 4.42 -1.07 -1.70
N GLY A 216 5.29 -0.08 -1.47
CA GLY A 216 5.75 0.86 -2.49
C GLY A 216 6.43 0.16 -3.67
N VAL A 217 7.33 -0.78 -3.39
CA VAL A 217 7.97 -1.62 -4.43
C VAL A 217 6.93 -2.42 -5.20
N TRP A 218 6.05 -3.13 -4.49
CA TRP A 218 5.07 -4.02 -5.09
C TRP A 218 4.06 -3.26 -5.96
N LEU A 219 3.51 -2.13 -5.49
CA LEU A 219 2.64 -1.25 -6.26
C LEU A 219 3.34 -0.68 -7.49
N GLY A 220 4.58 -0.26 -7.33
CA GLY A 220 5.37 0.25 -8.45
C GLY A 220 5.59 -0.82 -9.55
N LEU A 221 5.92 -2.05 -9.18
CA LEU A 221 6.01 -3.18 -10.11
C LEU A 221 4.66 -3.42 -10.82
N GLY A 222 3.55 -3.36 -10.08
CA GLY A 222 2.21 -3.48 -10.65
C GLY A 222 1.94 -2.42 -11.72
N THR A 223 2.32 -1.16 -11.50
CA THR A 223 2.14 -0.08 -12.50
C THR A 223 2.97 -0.31 -13.76
N VAL A 224 4.20 -0.82 -13.61
CA VAL A 224 5.07 -1.16 -14.76
C VAL A 224 4.46 -2.28 -15.60
N VAL A 225 3.94 -3.33 -14.95
CA VAL A 225 3.32 -4.48 -15.64
C VAL A 225 2.05 -4.06 -16.38
N VAL A 226 1.16 -3.32 -15.71
CA VAL A 226 -0.09 -2.84 -16.33
C VAL A 226 0.20 -1.90 -17.49
N GLY A 227 1.13 -0.97 -17.32
CA GLY A 227 1.51 -0.01 -18.37
C GLY A 227 2.18 -0.67 -19.59
N LYS A 228 2.85 -1.83 -19.44
CA LYS A 228 3.37 -2.62 -20.57
C LYS A 228 2.27 -3.36 -21.33
N ARG A 229 1.32 -3.99 -20.61
CA ARG A 229 0.25 -4.80 -21.22
C ARG A 229 -0.88 -3.98 -21.83
N PHE A 230 -1.08 -2.73 -21.38
CA PHE A 230 -2.15 -1.85 -21.83
C PHE A 230 -1.60 -0.46 -22.20
N PRO A 231 -0.87 -0.33 -23.35
CA PRO A 231 -0.18 0.91 -23.74
C PRO A 231 -1.07 2.15 -23.87
N GLY A 232 -2.37 1.99 -24.13
CA GLY A 232 -3.36 3.08 -24.21
C GLY A 232 -3.93 3.50 -22.84
N ALA A 233 -3.54 2.84 -21.76
CA ALA A 233 -4.05 3.13 -20.43
C ALA A 233 -3.55 4.48 -19.88
N ASP A 234 -2.38 4.94 -20.33
CA ASP A 234 -1.69 6.13 -19.83
C ASP A 234 -1.87 7.38 -20.73
N GLU A 235 -2.38 7.24 -21.96
CA GLU A 235 -2.48 8.34 -22.93
C GLU A 235 -3.53 9.40 -22.59
N GLY A 236 -4.28 9.21 -21.54
CA GLY A 236 -5.34 10.11 -21.11
C GLY A 236 -4.96 11.27 -20.21
N SER A 237 -3.72 11.37 -19.73
CA SER A 237 -3.31 12.41 -18.77
C SER A 237 -2.65 13.63 -19.41
N ALA A 238 -2.33 13.64 -20.69
CA ALA A 238 -1.47 14.64 -21.31
C ALA A 238 -2.02 15.33 -22.55
N ALA A 239 -3.30 15.16 -22.87
CA ALA A 239 -3.95 15.84 -23.99
C ALA A 239 -4.83 17.04 -23.52
N GLY A 240 -4.44 17.73 -22.47
CA GLY A 240 -5.13 18.89 -21.93
C GLY A 240 -4.15 19.94 -21.45
N ARG A 241 -3.38 20.53 -22.36
CA ARG A 241 -2.79 21.86 -22.24
C ARG A 241 -2.83 22.53 -23.60
#